data_3ad6db4b43452dd703fb4e976b488be4
#
_entry.id   3ad6db4b43452dd703fb4e976b488be4
#
_cell.length_a   1.000
_cell.length_b   1.000
_cell.length_c   1.000
_cell.angle_alpha   90.00
_cell.angle_beta   90.00
_cell.angle_gamma   90.00
#
_symmetry.space_group_name_H-M   'P 1'
#
loop_
_entity.id
_entity.type
_entity.pdbx_description
1 polymer ?
#
loop_
_entity_poly.entity_id
_entity_poly.type
_entity_poly.pdbx_seq_one_letter_code
_entity_poly.pdbx_strand_id
1 'polypeptide(L)'
;MNSITGDLAVMPVTDVLQWAELCGKTGTLLVVNDNVEKRVHLRRGKVLFVSSSKTGERLGEFLQRSGRVDIERIRAALIEARNMNITFTQRLVGMRYVSPSGLGNAVAENAKEILLDVARWDRGRFEFSEGQLPPDVAEGPVSLDNEPILDAVIIQLTRDRSGSLKRNVAFFVSGSQRP
;
A
#
# COMPACT_ATOMS: atom_id res chain seq x y z
N MET A 1 2.01 -23.00 -2.78
CA MET A 1 2.14 -21.54 -2.89
C MET A 1 3.61 -21.21 -2.90
N ASN A 2 4.06 -20.44 -3.88
CA ASN A 2 5.46 -19.99 -3.90
C ASN A 2 5.54 -18.71 -3.07
N SER A 3 6.36 -18.72 -2.02
CA SER A 3 6.62 -17.52 -1.21
C SER A 3 8.10 -17.19 -1.20
N ILE A 4 8.40 -15.91 -1.11
CA ILE A 4 9.73 -15.37 -0.92
C ILE A 4 9.71 -14.62 0.41
N THR A 5 10.64 -14.95 1.30
CA THR A 5 10.78 -14.30 2.59
C THR A 5 12.15 -13.64 2.71
N GLY A 6 12.23 -12.56 3.47
CA GLY A 6 13.50 -11.89 3.71
C GLY A 6 13.43 -10.89 4.87
N ASP A 7 14.59 -10.27 5.10
CA ASP A 7 14.76 -9.21 6.10
C ASP A 7 14.90 -7.86 5.41
N LEU A 8 14.24 -6.84 5.96
CA LEU A 8 14.28 -5.47 5.41
C LEU A 8 15.66 -4.81 5.53
N ALA A 9 16.49 -5.26 6.47
CA ALA A 9 17.87 -4.80 6.57
C ALA A 9 18.73 -5.26 5.39
N VAL A 10 18.35 -6.36 4.71
CA VAL A 10 19.04 -6.93 3.54
C VAL A 10 18.41 -6.44 2.25
N MET A 11 17.08 -6.42 2.18
CA MET A 11 16.32 -6.01 1.00
C MET A 11 15.18 -5.07 1.43
N PRO A 12 15.35 -3.75 1.26
CA PRO A 12 14.32 -2.76 1.58
C PRO A 12 13.01 -3.05 0.85
N VAL A 13 11.88 -2.66 1.45
CA VAL A 13 10.57 -2.90 0.86
C VAL A 13 10.42 -2.28 -0.54
N THR A 14 11.09 -1.15 -0.80
CA THR A 14 11.12 -0.51 -2.12
C THR A 14 11.70 -1.42 -3.19
N ASP A 15 12.76 -2.16 -2.87
CA ASP A 15 13.42 -3.08 -3.81
C ASP A 15 12.53 -4.29 -4.08
N VAL A 16 11.83 -4.81 -3.05
CA VAL A 16 10.84 -5.89 -3.20
C VAL A 16 9.70 -5.45 -4.11
N LEU A 17 9.18 -4.23 -3.93
CA LEU A 17 8.09 -3.70 -4.76
C LEU A 17 8.54 -3.44 -6.20
N GLN A 18 9.74 -2.88 -6.41
CA GLN A 18 10.32 -2.70 -7.74
C GLN A 18 10.55 -4.03 -8.45
N TRP A 19 11.09 -5.05 -7.74
CA TRP A 19 11.22 -6.39 -8.28
C TRP A 19 9.86 -6.97 -8.70
N ALA A 20 8.84 -6.83 -7.85
CA ALA A 20 7.50 -7.33 -8.14
C ALA A 20 6.88 -6.62 -9.35
N GLU A 21 7.12 -5.32 -9.51
CA GLU A 21 6.67 -4.53 -10.68
C GLU A 21 7.38 -4.98 -11.95
N LEU A 22 8.71 -5.05 -11.95
CA LEU A 22 9.51 -5.47 -13.10
C LEU A 22 9.17 -6.89 -13.57
N CYS A 23 8.88 -7.78 -12.62
CA CYS A 23 8.51 -9.17 -12.91
C CYS A 23 7.00 -9.37 -13.15
N GLY A 24 6.19 -8.32 -13.12
CA GLY A 24 4.75 -8.40 -13.33
C GLY A 24 4.03 -9.30 -12.32
N LYS A 25 4.50 -9.33 -11.07
CA LYS A 25 4.00 -10.26 -10.05
C LYS A 25 2.57 -9.96 -9.61
N THR A 26 1.80 -11.01 -9.36
CA THR A 26 0.49 -10.94 -8.71
C THR A 26 0.56 -11.72 -7.40
N GLY A 27 0.12 -11.09 -6.31
CA GLY A 27 0.19 -11.69 -4.97
C GLY A 27 0.11 -10.66 -3.86
N THR A 28 0.47 -11.09 -2.65
CA THR A 28 0.44 -10.25 -1.45
C THR A 28 1.83 -10.18 -0.84
N LEU A 29 2.31 -8.96 -0.65
CA LEU A 29 3.48 -8.66 0.16
C LEU A 29 3.03 -8.33 1.59
N LEU A 30 3.37 -9.19 2.53
CA LEU A 30 3.25 -8.94 3.96
C LEU A 30 4.58 -8.40 4.47
N VAL A 31 4.53 -7.30 5.22
CA VAL A 31 5.68 -6.70 5.90
C VAL A 31 5.36 -6.59 7.38
N VAL A 32 6.25 -7.08 8.23
CA VAL A 32 6.07 -7.13 9.68
C VAL A 32 7.27 -6.50 10.38
N ASN A 33 6.98 -5.55 11.26
CA ASN A 33 7.95 -5.00 12.19
C ASN A 33 7.30 -4.89 13.58
N ASP A 34 7.88 -5.58 14.56
CA ASP A 34 7.30 -5.77 15.89
C ASP A 34 5.85 -6.28 15.80
N ASN A 35 4.88 -5.49 16.28
CA ASN A 35 3.45 -5.83 16.28
C ASN A 35 2.67 -5.17 15.13
N VAL A 36 3.36 -4.53 14.19
CA VAL A 36 2.74 -3.86 13.05
C VAL A 36 2.88 -4.72 11.80
N GLU A 37 1.74 -4.99 11.17
CA GLU A 37 1.67 -5.67 9.89
C GLU A 37 1.16 -4.70 8.82
N LYS A 38 1.82 -4.70 7.66
CA LYS A 38 1.35 -4.00 6.46
C LYS A 38 1.25 -4.99 5.31
N ARG A 39 0.16 -4.91 4.56
CA ARG A 39 -0.07 -5.77 3.41
C ARG A 39 -0.21 -4.93 2.16
N VAL A 40 0.57 -5.26 1.14
CA VAL A 40 0.48 -4.67 -0.20
C VAL A 40 0.02 -5.76 -1.15
N HIS A 41 -1.17 -5.58 -1.70
CA HIS A 41 -1.71 -6.49 -2.70
C HIS A 41 -1.34 -5.97 -4.09
N LEU A 42 -0.74 -6.85 -4.89
CA LEU A 42 -0.22 -6.52 -6.22
C LEU A 42 -0.95 -7.33 -7.29
N ARG A 43 -1.28 -6.68 -8.39
CA ARG A 43 -1.80 -7.31 -9.60
C ARG A 43 -0.92 -6.90 -10.79
N ARG A 44 -0.26 -7.90 -11.41
CA ARG A 44 0.66 -7.66 -12.54
C ARG A 44 1.71 -6.58 -12.24
N GLY A 45 2.26 -6.61 -11.02
CA GLY A 45 3.26 -5.66 -10.55
C GLY A 45 2.70 -4.31 -10.06
N LYS A 46 1.43 -4.02 -10.29
CA LYS A 46 0.81 -2.76 -9.84
C LYS A 46 0.18 -2.92 -8.46
N VAL A 47 0.26 -1.88 -7.65
CA VAL A 47 -0.40 -1.83 -6.34
C VAL A 47 -1.89 -1.77 -6.55
N LEU A 48 -2.61 -2.78 -6.03
CA LEU A 48 -4.06 -2.87 -6.10
C LEU A 48 -4.73 -2.34 -4.85
N PHE A 49 -4.17 -2.67 -3.69
CA PHE A 49 -4.68 -2.25 -2.40
C PHE A 49 -3.58 -2.32 -1.33
N VAL A 50 -3.67 -1.48 -0.32
CA VAL A 50 -2.74 -1.46 0.82
C VAL A 50 -3.52 -1.41 2.12
N SER A 51 -3.10 -2.18 3.10
CA SER A 51 -3.68 -2.18 4.44
C SER A 51 -2.60 -2.21 5.52
N SER A 52 -2.96 -1.74 6.72
CA SER A 52 -2.08 -1.70 7.88
C SER A 52 -2.85 -2.05 9.15
N SER A 53 -2.18 -2.72 10.09
CA SER A 53 -2.68 -2.94 11.44
C SER A 53 -2.40 -1.77 12.40
N LYS A 54 -1.52 -0.84 12.00
CA LYS A 54 -1.12 0.32 12.81
C LYS A 54 -2.30 1.25 13.04
N THR A 55 -2.48 1.67 14.30
CA THR A 55 -3.48 2.66 14.67
C THR A 55 -3.24 3.97 13.91
N GLY A 56 -4.30 4.58 13.40
CA GLY A 56 -4.24 5.79 12.57
C GLY A 56 -4.08 5.53 11.06
N GLU A 57 -3.68 4.33 10.66
CA GLU A 57 -3.48 3.96 9.25
C GLU A 57 -4.63 3.13 8.66
N ARG A 58 -5.55 2.61 9.49
CA ARG A 58 -6.73 1.89 8.98
C ARG A 58 -7.63 2.85 8.21
N LEU A 59 -8.23 2.38 7.13
CA LEU A 59 -9.03 3.23 6.24
C LEU A 59 -10.13 4.01 6.97
N GLY A 60 -10.83 3.40 7.93
CA GLY A 60 -11.84 4.10 8.74
C GLY A 60 -11.25 5.23 9.58
N GLU A 61 -10.11 5.00 10.20
CA GLU A 61 -9.38 6.01 10.99
C GLU A 61 -8.83 7.14 10.10
N PHE A 62 -8.36 6.77 8.90
CA PHE A 62 -7.93 7.77 7.90
C PHE A 62 -9.10 8.66 7.44
N LEU A 63 -10.26 8.07 7.11
CA LEU A 63 -11.45 8.80 6.69
C LEU A 63 -11.95 9.76 7.77
N GLN A 64 -11.89 9.34 9.05
CA GLN A 64 -12.22 10.18 10.20
C GLN A 64 -11.22 11.33 10.33
N ARG A 65 -9.94 11.03 10.36
CA ARG A 65 -8.84 12.00 10.55
C ARG A 65 -8.81 13.05 9.43
N SER A 66 -9.13 12.64 8.21
CA SER A 66 -9.21 13.55 7.06
C SER A 66 -10.53 14.33 6.98
N GLY A 67 -11.45 14.14 7.94
CA GLY A 67 -12.73 14.84 7.99
C GLY A 67 -13.72 14.42 6.89
N ARG A 68 -13.48 13.31 6.19
CA ARG A 68 -14.33 12.84 5.09
C ARG A 68 -15.57 12.11 5.55
N VAL A 69 -15.47 11.37 6.65
CA VAL A 69 -16.57 10.63 7.26
C VAL A 69 -16.46 10.76 8.77
N ASP A 70 -17.55 11.08 9.45
CA ASP A 70 -17.57 11.14 10.92
C ASP A 70 -17.53 9.74 11.56
N ILE A 71 -17.14 9.69 12.83
CA ILE A 71 -16.93 8.43 13.54
C ILE A 71 -18.22 7.60 13.68
N GLU A 72 -19.37 8.25 13.81
CA GLU A 72 -20.67 7.56 13.98
C GLU A 72 -21.05 6.82 12.68
N ARG A 73 -20.84 7.47 11.52
CA ARG A 73 -21.04 6.82 10.21
C ARG A 73 -20.06 5.69 9.95
N ILE A 74 -18.80 5.86 10.37
CA ILE A 74 -17.80 4.78 10.27
C ILE A 74 -18.23 3.57 11.08
N ARG A 75 -18.65 3.78 12.34
CA ARG A 75 -19.15 2.70 13.22
C ARG A 75 -20.37 2.01 12.64
N ALA A 76 -21.35 2.78 12.18
CA ALA A 76 -22.54 2.25 11.53
C ALA A 76 -22.18 1.39 10.31
N ALA A 77 -21.33 1.89 9.42
CA ALA A 77 -20.89 1.17 8.23
C ALA A 77 -20.15 -0.13 8.58
N LEU A 78 -19.31 -0.15 9.62
CA LEU A 78 -18.60 -1.36 10.07
C LEU A 78 -19.55 -2.43 10.61
N ILE A 79 -20.54 -2.03 11.42
CA ILE A 79 -21.53 -2.94 11.97
C ILE A 79 -22.38 -3.55 10.85
N GLU A 80 -22.89 -2.70 9.96
CA GLU A 80 -23.75 -3.15 8.88
C GLU A 80 -23.01 -3.99 7.84
N ALA A 81 -21.74 -3.66 7.53
CA ALA A 81 -20.92 -4.46 6.64
C ALA A 81 -20.76 -5.89 7.16
N ARG A 82 -20.52 -6.05 8.47
CA ARG A 82 -20.46 -7.37 9.11
C ARG A 82 -21.79 -8.11 9.03
N ASN A 83 -22.90 -7.44 9.33
CA ASN A 83 -24.23 -8.04 9.31
C ASN A 83 -24.65 -8.50 7.91
N MET A 84 -24.24 -7.78 6.88
CA MET A 84 -24.56 -8.07 5.49
C MET A 84 -23.51 -8.94 4.79
N ASN A 85 -22.41 -9.29 5.46
CA ASN A 85 -21.27 -10.01 4.89
C ASN A 85 -20.71 -9.36 3.61
N ILE A 86 -20.57 -8.04 3.64
CA ILE A 86 -19.98 -7.23 2.58
C ILE A 86 -18.77 -6.46 3.09
N THR A 87 -17.98 -5.86 2.21
CA THR A 87 -16.83 -5.08 2.62
C THR A 87 -17.24 -3.73 3.22
N PHE A 88 -16.41 -3.20 4.11
CA PHE A 88 -16.59 -1.86 4.68
C PHE A 88 -16.69 -0.78 3.60
N THR A 89 -15.86 -0.88 2.56
CA THR A 89 -15.84 0.05 1.42
C THR A 89 -17.13 0.00 0.62
N GLN A 90 -17.66 -1.20 0.34
CA GLN A 90 -18.97 -1.36 -0.30
C GLN A 90 -20.09 -0.71 0.52
N ARG A 91 -20.04 -0.87 1.86
CA ARG A 91 -21.06 -0.29 2.73
C ARG A 91 -21.00 1.23 2.79
N LEU A 92 -19.80 1.82 2.87
CA LEU A 92 -19.62 3.27 2.85
C LEU A 92 -20.26 3.90 1.61
N VAL A 93 -20.04 3.32 0.44
CA VAL A 93 -20.63 3.78 -0.83
C VAL A 93 -22.14 3.53 -0.85
N GLY A 94 -22.58 2.33 -0.45
CA GLY A 94 -23.99 1.96 -0.42
C GLY A 94 -24.85 2.86 0.50
N MET A 95 -24.29 3.29 1.63
CA MET A 95 -24.92 4.26 2.54
C MET A 95 -24.77 5.72 2.08
N ARG A 96 -24.08 5.96 0.97
CA ARG A 96 -23.78 7.30 0.45
C ARG A 96 -23.02 8.18 1.44
N TYR A 97 -22.24 7.59 2.33
CA TYR A 97 -21.37 8.34 3.26
C TYR A 97 -20.16 8.90 2.55
N VAL A 98 -19.76 8.30 1.45
CA VAL A 98 -18.71 8.77 0.55
C VAL A 98 -19.07 8.40 -0.89
N SER A 99 -18.72 9.25 -1.84
CA SER A 99 -18.87 8.92 -3.25
C SER A 99 -17.82 7.89 -3.70
N PRO A 100 -18.06 7.09 -4.75
CA PRO A 100 -17.06 6.16 -5.28
C PRO A 100 -15.72 6.83 -5.58
N SER A 101 -15.72 8.00 -6.21
CA SER A 101 -14.52 8.78 -6.52
C SER A 101 -13.85 9.32 -5.25
N GLY A 102 -14.62 9.82 -4.29
CA GLY A 102 -14.11 10.29 -3.01
C GLY A 102 -13.45 9.17 -2.20
N LEU A 103 -14.03 7.96 -2.24
CA LEU A 103 -13.45 6.77 -1.63
C LEU A 103 -12.15 6.36 -2.34
N GLY A 104 -12.12 6.36 -3.68
CA GLY A 104 -10.94 6.08 -4.48
C GLY A 104 -9.76 6.99 -4.10
N ASN A 105 -10.01 8.29 -4.06
CA ASN A 105 -9.00 9.26 -3.64
C ASN A 105 -8.51 9.01 -2.21
N ALA A 106 -9.42 8.73 -1.28
CA ALA A 106 -9.07 8.45 0.12
C ALA A 106 -8.21 7.19 0.25
N VAL A 107 -8.55 6.13 -0.48
CA VAL A 107 -7.79 4.88 -0.47
C VAL A 107 -6.39 5.10 -1.07
N ALA A 108 -6.27 5.87 -2.16
CA ALA A 108 -4.98 6.19 -2.78
C ALA A 108 -4.08 7.02 -1.85
N GLU A 109 -4.63 8.04 -1.20
CA GLU A 109 -3.89 8.86 -0.24
C GLU A 109 -3.43 8.04 0.98
N ASN A 110 -4.33 7.22 1.55
CA ASN A 110 -4.00 6.35 2.67
C ASN A 110 -2.93 5.32 2.29
N ALA A 111 -3.04 4.71 1.12
CA ALA A 111 -2.05 3.77 0.60
C ALA A 111 -0.67 4.42 0.45
N LYS A 112 -0.62 5.65 -0.05
CA LYS A 112 0.62 6.42 -0.17
C LYS A 112 1.26 6.68 1.20
N GLU A 113 0.48 7.07 2.21
CA GLU A 113 0.98 7.28 3.58
C GLU A 113 1.56 5.97 4.16
N ILE A 114 0.83 4.85 4.02
CA ILE A 114 1.26 3.54 4.51
C ILE A 114 2.56 3.09 3.82
N LEU A 115 2.66 3.25 2.50
CA LEU A 115 3.84 2.88 1.73
C LEU A 115 5.04 3.76 2.07
N LEU A 116 4.85 5.07 2.26
CA LEU A 116 5.90 5.98 2.71
C LEU A 116 6.42 5.61 4.11
N ASP A 117 5.55 5.20 5.02
CA ASP A 117 5.95 4.76 6.35
C ASP A 117 6.77 3.47 6.28
N VAL A 118 6.26 2.43 5.61
CA VAL A 118 6.95 1.13 5.53
C VAL A 118 8.26 1.20 4.73
N ALA A 119 8.35 2.08 3.75
CA ALA A 119 9.56 2.27 2.97
C ALA A 119 10.71 2.91 3.75
N ARG A 120 10.43 3.48 4.94
CA ARG A 120 11.43 3.99 5.88
C ARG A 120 11.86 2.97 6.92
N TRP A 121 11.24 1.78 6.92
CA TRP A 121 11.63 0.73 7.86
C TRP A 121 12.99 0.15 7.46
N ASP A 122 13.93 0.16 8.41
CA ASP A 122 15.30 -0.36 8.28
C ASP A 122 15.46 -1.77 8.87
N ARG A 123 14.39 -2.28 9.51
CA ARG A 123 14.31 -3.61 10.11
C ARG A 123 12.91 -4.16 10.00
N GLY A 124 12.79 -5.47 10.13
CA GLY A 124 11.54 -6.21 10.00
C GLY A 124 11.68 -7.30 8.96
N ARG A 125 10.63 -8.07 8.80
CA ARG A 125 10.58 -9.19 7.87
C ARG A 125 9.52 -8.94 6.81
N PHE A 126 9.75 -9.49 5.63
CA PHE A 126 8.74 -9.53 4.59
C PHE A 126 8.50 -10.95 4.10
N GLU A 127 7.30 -11.19 3.61
CA GLU A 127 6.90 -12.38 2.88
C GLU A 127 6.08 -11.96 1.67
N PHE A 128 6.53 -12.32 0.48
CA PHE A 128 5.73 -12.20 -0.73
C PHE A 128 5.15 -13.55 -1.09
N SER A 129 3.82 -13.66 -1.05
CA SER A 129 3.07 -14.85 -1.45
C SER A 129 2.49 -14.64 -2.85
N GLU A 130 3.02 -15.36 -3.84
CA GLU A 130 2.51 -15.33 -5.22
C GLU A 130 1.23 -16.14 -5.33
N GLY A 131 0.20 -15.59 -5.98
CA GLY A 131 -1.05 -16.31 -6.23
C GLY A 131 -2.29 -15.42 -6.24
N GLN A 132 -3.43 -16.05 -5.99
CA GLN A 132 -4.72 -15.36 -5.99
C GLN A 132 -4.83 -14.35 -4.85
N LEU A 133 -5.40 -13.21 -5.20
CA LEU A 133 -5.70 -12.16 -4.23
C LEU A 133 -6.98 -12.51 -3.45
N PRO A 134 -7.10 -12.05 -2.19
CA PRO A 134 -8.35 -12.17 -1.44
C PRO A 134 -9.53 -11.60 -2.25
N PRO A 135 -10.72 -12.25 -2.25
CA PRO A 135 -11.86 -11.79 -3.04
C PRO A 135 -12.30 -10.36 -2.72
N ASP A 136 -12.24 -9.95 -1.47
CA ASP A 136 -12.58 -8.61 -1.00
C ASP A 136 -11.63 -7.53 -1.55
N VAL A 137 -10.40 -7.91 -1.89
CA VAL A 137 -9.42 -7.05 -2.55
C VAL A 137 -9.58 -7.12 -4.07
N ALA A 138 -9.73 -8.32 -4.62
CA ALA A 138 -9.80 -8.55 -6.08
C ALA A 138 -11.06 -7.93 -6.70
N GLU A 139 -12.18 -7.95 -5.97
CA GLU A 139 -13.52 -7.53 -6.40
C GLU A 139 -14.02 -6.29 -5.64
N GLY A 140 -13.17 -5.64 -4.87
CA GLY A 140 -13.51 -4.44 -4.10
C GLY A 140 -13.93 -3.27 -5.00
N PRO A 141 -14.75 -2.33 -4.48
CA PRO A 141 -15.28 -1.20 -5.23
C PRO A 141 -14.21 -0.17 -5.60
N VAL A 142 -13.00 -0.32 -5.08
CA VAL A 142 -11.86 0.57 -5.31
C VAL A 142 -10.64 -0.26 -5.64
N SER A 143 -9.97 0.09 -6.73
CA SER A 143 -8.71 -0.48 -7.18
C SER A 143 -7.70 0.64 -7.42
N LEU A 144 -6.46 0.39 -7.07
CA LEU A 144 -5.33 1.33 -7.23
C LEU A 144 -4.41 0.95 -8.40
N ASP A 145 -4.73 -0.08 -9.16
CA ASP A 145 -3.86 -0.62 -10.22
C ASP A 145 -3.60 0.35 -11.39
N ASN A 146 -4.41 1.40 -11.52
CA ASN A 146 -4.22 2.50 -12.47
C ASN A 146 -3.53 3.73 -11.86
N GLU A 147 -3.27 3.73 -10.55
CA GLU A 147 -2.66 4.86 -9.87
C GLU A 147 -1.13 4.69 -9.79
N PRO A 148 -0.33 5.70 -10.14
CA PRO A 148 1.13 5.65 -10.06
C PRO A 148 1.63 5.82 -8.62
N ILE A 149 1.08 5.02 -7.68
CA ILE A 149 1.36 5.17 -6.24
C ILE A 149 2.80 4.84 -5.92
N LEU A 150 3.33 3.75 -6.49
CA LEU A 150 4.70 3.34 -6.24
C LEU A 150 5.69 4.37 -6.75
N ASP A 151 5.49 4.88 -7.96
CA ASP A 151 6.33 5.95 -8.52
C ASP A 151 6.30 7.21 -7.65
N ALA A 152 5.11 7.62 -7.19
CA ALA A 152 4.95 8.76 -6.31
C ALA A 152 5.67 8.58 -4.96
N VAL A 153 5.65 7.37 -4.40
CA VAL A 153 6.37 7.01 -3.17
C VAL A 153 7.88 7.06 -3.39
N ILE A 154 8.38 6.47 -4.46
CA ILE A 154 9.82 6.49 -4.81
C ILE A 154 10.31 7.91 -5.02
N ILE A 155 9.57 8.74 -5.76
CA ILE A 155 9.90 10.15 -5.99
C ILE A 155 9.95 10.91 -4.65
N GLN A 156 8.98 10.71 -3.77
CA GLN A 156 8.95 11.36 -2.47
C GLN A 156 10.14 10.96 -1.60
N LEU A 157 10.47 9.67 -1.54
CA LEU A 157 11.62 9.16 -0.78
C LEU A 157 12.94 9.70 -1.33
N THR A 158 13.06 9.83 -2.66
CA THR A 158 14.23 10.41 -3.29
C THR A 158 14.37 11.88 -2.93
N ARG A 159 13.29 12.65 -2.91
CA ARG A 159 13.28 14.05 -2.47
C ARG A 159 13.66 14.21 -1.00
N ASP A 160 13.09 13.38 -0.12
CA ASP A 160 13.38 13.39 1.31
C ASP A 160 14.86 13.06 1.58
N ARG A 161 15.45 12.16 0.79
CA ARG A 161 16.88 11.82 0.85
C ARG A 161 17.78 12.88 0.22
N SER A 162 17.33 13.62 -0.78
CA SER A 162 18.12 14.67 -1.46
C SER A 162 18.39 15.87 -0.54
N GLY A 163 17.58 16.08 0.50
CA GLY A 163 17.91 16.99 1.61
C GLY A 163 19.09 16.49 2.46
N SER A 164 19.45 15.21 2.39
CA SER A 164 20.53 14.54 3.15
C SER A 164 21.61 13.88 2.29
N LEU A 165 21.44 13.76 0.97
CA LEU A 165 22.29 12.94 0.08
C LEU A 165 22.77 13.66 -1.19
N LYS A 166 23.74 14.53 -1.04
CA LYS A 166 24.59 14.95 -2.18
C LYS A 166 25.67 13.91 -2.54
N ARG A 167 25.58 12.64 -2.16
CA ARG A 167 26.74 11.73 -2.29
C ARG A 167 26.56 10.38 -2.98
N ASN A 168 25.38 9.87 -3.30
CA ASN A 168 25.27 8.49 -3.82
C ASN A 168 24.49 8.29 -5.14
N VAL A 169 24.09 9.33 -5.87
CA VAL A 169 23.44 9.18 -7.19
C VAL A 169 24.43 9.17 -8.35
N ALA A 170 25.73 9.42 -8.10
CA ALA A 170 26.75 9.47 -9.14
C ALA A 170 27.24 8.08 -9.62
N PHE A 171 26.82 6.97 -9.02
CA PHE A 171 27.37 5.64 -9.37
C PHE A 171 26.53 4.82 -10.37
N PHE A 172 25.31 5.20 -10.68
CA PHE A 172 24.44 4.40 -11.57
C PHE A 172 24.32 4.92 -13.00
N VAL A 173 24.89 6.06 -13.34
CA VAL A 173 24.78 6.65 -14.70
C VAL A 173 26.08 6.51 -15.54
N SER A 174 27.17 6.02 -14.99
CA SER A 174 28.45 5.93 -15.72
C SER A 174 28.85 4.52 -16.17
N GLY A 175 27.89 3.59 -16.34
CA GLY A 175 28.13 2.20 -16.76
C GLY A 175 27.83 1.85 -18.21
N SER A 176 27.57 2.82 -19.10
CA SER A 176 27.27 2.53 -20.51
C SER A 176 27.99 3.47 -21.45
N GLN A 177 29.31 3.36 -21.52
CA GLN A 177 30.08 3.70 -22.74
C GLN A 177 31.49 3.13 -22.60
N ARG A 178 31.75 2.06 -23.29
CA ARG A 178 33.05 1.77 -23.92
C ARG A 178 32.84 1.01 -25.22
N PRO A 179 33.74 1.25 -26.14
CA PRO A 179 33.56 1.14 -27.58
C PRO A 179 33.53 -0.27 -28.09
#